data_d917300d110d2c9ba81b2e66ef9151fa
#
_entry.id   d917300d110d2c9ba81b2e66ef9151fa
#
_cell.length_a   1.000
_cell.length_b   1.000
_cell.length_c   1.000
_cell.angle_alpha   90.00
_cell.angle_beta   90.00
_cell.angle_gamma   90.00
#
_symmetry.space_group_name_H-M   'P 1'
#
loop_
_entity.id
_entity.type
_entity.pdbx_description
1 polymer ?
#
loop_
_entity_poly.entity_id
_entity_poly.type
_entity_poly.pdbx_seq_one_letter_code
_entity_poly.pdbx_strand_id
1 'polypeptide(L)'
;MLMRRLFPLVLVFAVITAACGGDEATDTGADDSGAAATTTTALPETTTTTTAPETTTTTTTEAPLPAITPVGDGPYGVGTQTITVAADHRGFELTVDVWFPLADGATADPARYAFVTGDYYDSPRALAAGFDQASDAGPFPMVVYSHGSGGLRFIHSDYTETLASHGYVVVAPDHAGNTAVERVLGNADPSDVIAYNRPLDVTAVIDGALADRSVSPLVDAESIAVTGHSFGGFTTYAIAAGTDNPNGVTPVDPRVDALIPLAPAVGDGGDDGLLSDADLASIELPTLIIVGTDDSTTPVDPNVETAWSSSSASPHYRVELVAAEHQSFTDLCDYLDVLVDREDATPLVVDVITEMSVEGCSPDDMPIERVKTLTNTFAVSFLESVFRGGEMITGQTNVIPDDVIFDAK
;
A
#
# COMPACT_ATOMS: atom_id res chain seq x y z
N MET A 1 -16.52 52.65 1.38
CA MET A 1 -15.11 52.58 0.96
C MET A 1 -14.35 51.92 2.10
N LEU A 2 -14.38 50.58 2.15
CA LEU A 2 -13.76 49.80 3.20
C LEU A 2 -12.81 48.81 2.53
N MET A 3 -11.52 49.10 2.64
CA MET A 3 -10.42 48.32 2.09
C MET A 3 -10.28 47.01 2.92
N ARG A 4 -10.74 45.87 2.40
CA ARG A 4 -10.42 44.56 2.93
C ARG A 4 -8.97 44.22 2.52
N ARG A 5 -8.09 44.19 3.48
CA ARG A 5 -6.74 43.65 3.31
C ARG A 5 -6.87 42.14 3.25
N LEU A 6 -6.65 41.54 2.09
CA LEU A 6 -6.37 40.15 1.90
C LEU A 6 -4.97 39.86 2.47
N PHE A 7 -4.89 39.06 3.52
CA PHE A 7 -3.65 38.40 3.92
C PHE A 7 -3.51 37.14 3.06
N PRO A 8 -2.42 36.97 2.34
CA PRO A 8 -2.14 35.67 1.74
C PRO A 8 -1.78 34.70 2.85
N LEU A 9 -2.53 33.61 2.99
CA LEU A 9 -2.19 32.46 3.80
C LEU A 9 -1.04 31.75 3.09
N VAL A 10 0.19 32.07 3.47
CA VAL A 10 1.36 31.30 3.03
C VAL A 10 1.37 30.03 3.85
N LEU A 11 0.91 28.94 3.27
CA LEU A 11 1.08 27.60 3.82
C LEU A 11 2.55 27.22 3.62
N VAL A 12 3.32 27.26 4.69
CA VAL A 12 4.71 26.79 4.68
C VAL A 12 4.68 25.26 4.80
N PHE A 13 4.97 24.57 3.72
CA PHE A 13 5.36 23.17 3.78
C PHE A 13 6.71 23.09 4.49
N ALA A 14 6.74 22.51 5.68
CA ALA A 14 7.98 22.09 6.29
C ALA A 14 8.41 20.77 5.62
N VAL A 15 9.20 20.90 4.57
CA VAL A 15 10.02 19.80 4.08
C VAL A 15 11.10 19.60 5.14
N ILE A 16 11.10 18.48 5.81
CA ILE A 16 12.18 18.07 6.70
C ILE A 16 13.33 17.63 5.81
N THR A 17 14.20 18.56 5.45
CA THR A 17 15.50 18.21 4.88
C THR A 17 16.45 17.96 6.04
N ALA A 18 16.77 16.72 6.30
CA ALA A 18 17.90 16.36 7.14
C ALA A 18 19.18 16.71 6.39
N ALA A 19 19.89 17.72 6.88
CA ALA A 19 21.22 18.08 6.37
C ALA A 19 22.26 17.19 7.04
N CYS A 20 22.82 16.24 6.31
CA CYS A 20 24.04 15.53 6.69
C CYS A 20 25.24 16.44 6.44
N GLY A 21 25.94 16.85 7.49
CA GLY A 21 27.29 17.39 7.43
C GLY A 21 28.30 16.27 7.44
N GLY A 22 29.08 16.14 6.35
CA GLY A 22 30.17 15.19 6.28
C GLY A 22 31.42 15.71 7.00
N ASP A 23 32.20 14.80 7.54
CA ASP A 23 33.62 15.01 7.81
C ASP A 23 34.43 13.82 7.29
N GLU A 24 35.37 14.15 6.42
CA GLU A 24 36.40 13.27 5.87
C GLU A 24 37.40 12.85 6.95
N ALA A 25 37.79 11.60 6.99
CA ALA A 25 39.07 11.18 7.54
C ALA A 25 39.74 10.14 6.64
N THR A 26 40.77 10.59 6.01
CA THR A 26 41.80 9.78 5.34
C THR A 26 42.59 8.96 6.34
N ASP A 27 42.89 7.71 6.08
CA ASP A 27 44.27 7.23 6.28
C ASP A 27 44.60 5.98 5.46
N THR A 28 45.86 5.97 5.09
CA THR A 28 46.66 5.11 4.25
C THR A 28 47.18 3.88 5.01
N GLY A 29 47.43 2.77 4.30
CA GLY A 29 48.28 1.71 4.80
C GLY A 29 48.32 0.49 3.89
N ALA A 30 49.40 0.43 3.08
CA ALA A 30 49.82 -0.71 2.28
C ALA A 30 50.50 -1.80 3.12
N ASP A 31 50.55 -2.98 2.57
CA ASP A 31 51.66 -3.94 2.37
C ASP A 31 51.15 -5.38 2.55
N ASP A 32 51.38 -6.17 1.62
CA ASP A 32 52.45 -6.87 0.90
C ASP A 32 52.48 -8.37 1.29
N SER A 33 52.75 -9.11 0.21
CA SER A 33 53.40 -10.43 0.14
C SER A 33 52.63 -11.74 0.43
N GLY A 34 52.67 -12.61 -0.58
CA GLY A 34 53.24 -13.89 -0.52
C GLY A 34 52.68 -14.94 -1.47
N ALA A 35 53.20 -14.98 -2.68
CA ALA A 35 52.98 -16.11 -3.59
C ALA A 35 53.81 -17.32 -3.20
N ALA A 36 53.18 -18.49 -3.13
CA ALA A 36 53.87 -19.78 -3.11
C ALA A 36 53.37 -20.62 -4.29
N ALA A 37 54.27 -20.83 -5.24
CA ALA A 37 54.09 -21.73 -6.36
C ALA A 37 54.36 -23.19 -5.89
N THR A 38 53.46 -24.11 -6.15
CA THR A 38 53.71 -25.54 -5.98
C THR A 38 53.71 -26.17 -7.37
N THR A 39 54.86 -26.70 -7.73
CA THR A 39 55.10 -27.45 -8.96
C THR A 39 54.59 -28.89 -8.78
N THR A 40 53.69 -29.37 -9.60
CA THR A 40 53.32 -30.78 -9.65
C THR A 40 53.75 -31.39 -10.98
N THR A 41 54.52 -32.46 -10.83
CA THR A 41 55.11 -33.29 -11.91
C THR A 41 54.02 -34.17 -12.53
N ALA A 42 53.93 -34.18 -13.85
CA ALA A 42 53.02 -35.05 -14.61
C ALA A 42 53.59 -36.49 -14.76
N LEU A 43 52.76 -37.46 -14.61
CA LEU A 43 52.97 -38.85 -15.04
C LEU A 43 52.20 -39.15 -16.34
N PRO A 44 52.65 -40.08 -17.20
CA PRO A 44 52.13 -40.24 -18.55
C PRO A 44 50.76 -40.94 -18.61
N GLU A 45 49.93 -40.43 -19.48
CA GLU A 45 48.59 -40.94 -19.80
C GLU A 45 48.63 -42.22 -20.61
N THR A 46 47.87 -43.23 -20.16
CA THR A 46 47.51 -44.39 -20.99
C THR A 46 46.17 -44.12 -21.65
N THR A 47 46.19 -43.98 -22.97
CA THR A 47 44.99 -43.74 -23.77
C THR A 47 44.16 -45.00 -23.92
N THR A 48 43.04 -45.11 -23.22
CA THR A 48 42.02 -46.10 -23.49
C THR A 48 40.87 -45.40 -24.21
N THR A 49 40.66 -45.71 -25.48
CA THR A 49 39.57 -45.18 -26.28
C THR A 49 38.30 -45.90 -25.90
N THR A 50 37.46 -45.30 -25.11
CA THR A 50 36.11 -45.80 -24.81
C THR A 50 35.15 -44.95 -25.63
N THR A 51 34.44 -45.58 -26.60
CA THR A 51 33.38 -44.96 -27.41
C THR A 51 32.20 -44.71 -26.44
N ALA A 52 31.92 -43.46 -26.12
CA ALA A 52 30.75 -43.06 -25.38
C ALA A 52 29.48 -43.20 -26.23
N PRO A 53 28.34 -43.63 -25.68
CA PRO A 53 27.06 -43.59 -26.38
C PRO A 53 26.64 -42.12 -26.62
N GLU A 54 26.12 -41.85 -27.81
CA GLU A 54 25.53 -40.57 -28.17
C GLU A 54 24.35 -40.29 -27.25
N THR A 55 24.51 -39.32 -26.35
CA THR A 55 23.41 -38.78 -25.55
C THR A 55 22.61 -37.85 -26.44
N THR A 56 21.47 -38.28 -26.90
CA THR A 56 20.51 -37.41 -27.58
C THR A 56 19.96 -36.43 -26.55
N THR A 57 20.51 -35.22 -26.49
CA THR A 57 19.97 -34.15 -25.68
C THR A 57 18.69 -33.66 -26.34
N THR A 58 17.53 -34.10 -25.86
CA THR A 58 16.25 -33.52 -26.23
C THR A 58 16.17 -32.15 -25.55
N THR A 59 16.40 -31.10 -26.33
CA THR A 59 16.18 -29.72 -25.87
C THR A 59 14.66 -29.54 -25.82
N THR A 60 14.08 -29.68 -24.62
CA THR A 60 12.69 -29.27 -24.38
C THR A 60 12.69 -27.76 -24.41
N THR A 61 12.17 -27.17 -25.48
CA THR A 61 11.92 -25.73 -25.53
C THR A 61 10.75 -25.46 -24.57
N GLU A 62 11.03 -24.82 -23.45
CA GLU A 62 9.99 -24.36 -22.52
C GLU A 62 9.08 -23.38 -23.27
N ALA A 63 7.77 -23.49 -23.04
CA ALA A 63 6.82 -22.55 -23.64
C ALA A 63 7.10 -21.14 -23.09
N PRO A 64 6.95 -20.10 -23.94
CA PRO A 64 7.13 -18.73 -23.45
C PRO A 64 6.12 -18.42 -22.35
N LEU A 65 6.55 -17.67 -21.32
CA LEU A 65 5.68 -17.22 -20.24
C LEU A 65 4.53 -16.35 -20.81
N PRO A 66 3.32 -16.43 -20.23
CA PRO A 66 2.20 -15.58 -20.60
C PRO A 66 2.47 -14.12 -20.17
N ALA A 67 1.90 -13.17 -20.90
CA ALA A 67 1.82 -11.79 -20.42
C ALA A 67 0.91 -11.70 -19.19
N ILE A 68 1.12 -10.67 -18.36
CA ILE A 68 0.19 -10.35 -17.26
C ILE A 68 -1.18 -10.04 -17.87
N THR A 69 -2.22 -10.69 -17.37
CA THR A 69 -3.60 -10.32 -17.66
C THR A 69 -4.04 -9.29 -16.62
N PRO A 70 -4.30 -8.03 -17.03
CA PRO A 70 -4.80 -7.03 -16.11
C PRO A 70 -6.10 -7.48 -15.43
N VAL A 71 -6.18 -7.24 -14.13
CA VAL A 71 -7.42 -7.43 -13.41
C VAL A 71 -8.40 -6.31 -13.80
N GLY A 72 -9.62 -6.67 -14.17
CA GLY A 72 -10.75 -5.75 -14.30
C GLY A 72 -11.66 -5.87 -13.09
N ASP A 73 -12.95 -5.55 -13.28
CA ASP A 73 -13.95 -5.82 -12.26
C ASP A 73 -14.03 -7.32 -11.98
N GLY A 74 -14.15 -7.66 -10.70
CA GLY A 74 -14.35 -9.04 -10.25
C GLY A 74 -15.78 -9.53 -10.54
N PRO A 75 -16.12 -10.74 -10.08
CA PRO A 75 -17.42 -11.35 -10.35
C PRO A 75 -18.59 -10.72 -9.56
N TYR A 76 -18.30 -9.83 -8.59
CA TYR A 76 -19.33 -9.25 -7.74
C TYR A 76 -19.56 -7.77 -8.05
N GLY A 77 -20.81 -7.30 -7.96
CA GLY A 77 -21.11 -5.89 -7.74
C GLY A 77 -20.55 -5.44 -6.39
N VAL A 78 -20.38 -4.13 -6.20
CA VAL A 78 -19.82 -3.56 -4.98
C VAL A 78 -20.87 -2.76 -4.23
N GLY A 79 -21.10 -3.11 -2.96
CA GLY A 79 -21.85 -2.31 -2.01
C GLY A 79 -20.91 -1.53 -1.10
N THR A 80 -21.33 -0.35 -0.65
CA THR A 80 -20.63 0.37 0.42
C THR A 80 -21.59 0.93 1.43
N GLN A 81 -21.18 0.88 2.70
CA GLN A 81 -21.92 1.45 3.82
C GLN A 81 -20.95 1.99 4.88
N THR A 82 -21.26 3.13 5.46
CA THR A 82 -20.49 3.69 6.58
C THR A 82 -21.04 3.14 7.90
N ILE A 83 -20.13 2.74 8.80
CA ILE A 83 -20.41 2.35 10.18
C ILE A 83 -19.59 3.19 11.16
N THR A 84 -19.86 3.06 12.45
CA THR A 84 -18.99 3.57 13.52
C THR A 84 -18.43 2.43 14.35
N VAL A 85 -17.18 2.55 14.75
CA VAL A 85 -16.47 1.53 15.55
C VAL A 85 -15.91 2.18 16.80
N ALA A 86 -16.16 1.59 17.96
CA ALA A 86 -15.61 2.05 19.23
C ALA A 86 -14.08 1.92 19.23
N ALA A 87 -13.39 3.00 19.57
CA ALA A 87 -11.95 3.02 19.74
C ALA A 87 -11.61 3.45 21.17
N ASP A 88 -11.51 2.47 22.06
CA ASP A 88 -11.35 2.71 23.50
C ASP A 88 -10.10 3.56 23.84
N HIS A 89 -9.01 3.36 23.08
CA HIS A 89 -7.77 4.13 23.21
C HIS A 89 -7.95 5.61 22.82
N ARG A 90 -8.97 5.93 22.01
CA ARG A 90 -9.34 7.30 21.62
C ARG A 90 -10.38 7.90 22.55
N GLY A 91 -11.22 7.06 23.19
CA GLY A 91 -12.37 7.49 23.98
C GLY A 91 -13.56 7.98 23.13
N PHE A 92 -13.59 7.70 21.84
CA PHE A 92 -14.68 8.00 20.90
C PHE A 92 -14.75 6.95 19.79
N GLU A 93 -15.79 7.04 18.95
CA GLU A 93 -15.97 6.13 17.82
C GLU A 93 -15.26 6.65 16.56
N LEU A 94 -14.67 5.73 15.79
CA LEU A 94 -14.12 5.99 14.46
C LEU A 94 -15.22 5.83 13.41
N THR A 95 -15.19 6.68 12.39
CA THR A 95 -16.00 6.52 11.18
C THR A 95 -15.28 5.57 10.23
N VAL A 96 -15.97 4.54 9.76
CA VAL A 96 -15.40 3.47 8.92
C VAL A 96 -16.30 3.23 7.72
N ASP A 97 -15.75 3.28 6.51
CA ASP A 97 -16.44 2.80 5.33
C ASP A 97 -16.15 1.31 5.13
N VAL A 98 -17.17 0.58 4.73
CA VAL A 98 -17.11 -0.85 4.45
C VAL A 98 -17.56 -1.09 3.02
N TRP A 99 -16.68 -1.65 2.18
CA TRP A 99 -17.01 -2.14 0.85
C TRP A 99 -17.16 -3.65 0.90
N PHE A 100 -18.16 -4.17 0.21
CA PHE A 100 -18.48 -5.60 0.28
C PHE A 100 -19.09 -6.11 -1.03
N PRO A 101 -18.91 -7.41 -1.34
CA PRO A 101 -19.54 -8.04 -2.48
C PRO A 101 -21.06 -8.02 -2.40
N LEU A 102 -21.72 -7.59 -3.46
CA LEU A 102 -23.19 -7.60 -3.57
C LEU A 102 -23.72 -8.91 -4.12
N ALA A 103 -24.93 -9.26 -3.73
CA ALA A 103 -25.72 -10.31 -4.35
C ALA A 103 -26.11 -9.93 -5.79
N ASP A 104 -26.27 -10.92 -6.64
CA ASP A 104 -26.75 -10.73 -8.00
C ASP A 104 -28.10 -9.99 -8.03
N GLY A 105 -28.17 -8.91 -8.83
CA GLY A 105 -29.36 -8.10 -8.97
C GLY A 105 -29.62 -7.10 -7.85
N ALA A 106 -28.66 -6.90 -6.93
CA ALA A 106 -28.73 -5.83 -5.95
C ALA A 106 -28.86 -4.46 -6.66
N THR A 107 -29.62 -3.56 -6.05
CA THR A 107 -29.87 -2.21 -6.60
C THR A 107 -29.87 -1.18 -5.50
N ALA A 108 -29.15 -0.09 -5.72
CA ALA A 108 -29.15 1.10 -4.89
C ALA A 108 -28.71 2.32 -5.75
N ASP A 109 -28.72 3.50 -5.18
CA ASP A 109 -28.10 4.66 -5.81
C ASP A 109 -26.58 4.48 -5.86
N PRO A 110 -25.87 5.15 -6.78
CA PRO A 110 -24.41 5.18 -6.76
C PRO A 110 -23.87 5.61 -5.39
N ALA A 111 -22.80 4.98 -4.96
CA ALA A 111 -22.12 5.38 -3.74
C ALA A 111 -21.57 6.81 -3.87
N ARG A 112 -21.72 7.59 -2.81
CA ARG A 112 -21.26 8.99 -2.77
C ARG A 112 -20.21 9.17 -1.70
N TYR A 113 -19.00 9.54 -2.12
CA TYR A 113 -17.89 9.92 -1.24
C TYR A 113 -17.93 11.44 -1.03
N ALA A 114 -18.41 11.84 0.14
CA ALA A 114 -18.66 13.25 0.45
C ALA A 114 -17.53 13.86 1.28
N PHE A 115 -17.02 14.99 0.82
CA PHE A 115 -16.11 15.83 1.58
C PHE A 115 -16.88 16.66 2.63
N VAL A 116 -16.17 17.10 3.65
CA VAL A 116 -16.77 17.87 4.76
C VAL A 116 -17.47 19.17 4.31
N THR A 117 -17.08 19.72 3.17
CA THR A 117 -17.67 20.91 2.57
C THR A 117 -19.02 20.67 1.90
N GLY A 118 -19.39 19.40 1.70
CA GLY A 118 -20.55 18.98 0.94
C GLY A 118 -20.28 18.70 -0.53
N ASP A 119 -19.07 18.98 -1.01
CA ASP A 119 -18.61 18.46 -2.29
C ASP A 119 -18.53 16.94 -2.25
N TYR A 120 -18.62 16.28 -3.39
CA TYR A 120 -18.65 14.83 -3.44
C TYR A 120 -18.15 14.28 -4.78
N TYR A 121 -17.75 13.01 -4.72
CA TYR A 121 -17.49 12.15 -5.85
C TYR A 121 -18.50 11.00 -5.83
N ASP A 122 -19.23 10.78 -6.92
CA ASP A 122 -20.12 9.63 -7.08
C ASP A 122 -19.33 8.49 -7.72
N SER A 123 -19.28 7.33 -7.06
CA SER A 123 -18.59 6.17 -7.60
C SER A 123 -19.22 5.70 -8.91
N PRO A 124 -18.45 5.40 -9.94
CA PRO A 124 -18.95 4.77 -11.15
C PRO A 124 -19.31 3.29 -10.98
N ARG A 125 -18.89 2.63 -9.88
CA ARG A 125 -19.01 1.19 -9.67
C ARG A 125 -19.77 0.79 -8.41
N ALA A 126 -19.46 1.40 -7.29
CA ALA A 126 -20.08 1.05 -6.02
C ALA A 126 -21.47 1.63 -5.86
N LEU A 127 -22.32 0.90 -5.16
CA LEU A 127 -23.69 1.29 -4.79
C LEU A 127 -23.76 1.59 -3.29
N ALA A 128 -24.54 2.59 -2.91
CA ALA A 128 -24.86 2.90 -1.52
C ALA A 128 -25.88 1.86 -0.99
N ALA A 129 -25.45 0.60 -0.90
CA ALA A 129 -26.29 -0.54 -0.56
C ALA A 129 -26.17 -0.90 0.92
N GLY A 130 -27.25 -1.39 1.53
CA GLY A 130 -27.21 -1.97 2.86
C GLY A 130 -26.61 -3.38 2.85
N PHE A 131 -26.11 -3.83 4.01
CA PHE A 131 -25.54 -5.19 4.18
C PHE A 131 -26.55 -6.32 3.95
N ASP A 132 -27.85 -6.03 3.95
CA ASP A 132 -28.91 -6.97 3.57
C ASP A 132 -28.91 -7.33 2.08
N GLN A 133 -28.17 -6.60 1.26
CA GLN A 133 -27.94 -6.88 -0.16
C GLN A 133 -26.58 -7.54 -0.43
N ALA A 134 -25.80 -7.87 0.60
CA ALA A 134 -24.52 -8.54 0.45
C ALA A 134 -24.69 -9.95 -0.16
N SER A 135 -23.66 -10.39 -0.88
CA SER A 135 -23.60 -11.75 -1.43
C SER A 135 -23.56 -12.80 -0.33
N ASP A 136 -24.28 -13.89 -0.52
CA ASP A 136 -24.27 -15.08 0.33
C ASP A 136 -23.15 -16.09 -0.02
N ALA A 137 -22.30 -15.76 -0.98
CA ALA A 137 -21.13 -16.57 -1.36
C ALA A 137 -19.98 -16.51 -0.35
N GLY A 138 -20.05 -15.63 0.67
CA GLY A 138 -19.07 -15.51 1.75
C GLY A 138 -19.13 -16.66 2.77
N PRO A 139 -18.40 -16.57 3.91
CA PRO A 139 -17.65 -15.38 4.31
C PRO A 139 -16.44 -15.09 3.42
N PHE A 140 -16.07 -13.81 3.34
CA PHE A 140 -14.98 -13.30 2.49
C PHE A 140 -13.79 -12.87 3.35
N PRO A 141 -12.54 -13.00 2.89
CA PRO A 141 -11.39 -12.41 3.57
C PRO A 141 -11.58 -10.90 3.77
N MET A 142 -11.07 -10.38 4.87
CA MET A 142 -11.12 -8.96 5.21
C MET A 142 -9.82 -8.26 4.84
N VAL A 143 -9.92 -7.07 4.29
CA VAL A 143 -8.79 -6.17 4.03
C VAL A 143 -9.03 -4.86 4.77
N VAL A 144 -8.11 -4.46 5.65
CA VAL A 144 -8.16 -3.15 6.30
C VAL A 144 -7.30 -2.18 5.49
N TYR A 145 -7.90 -1.08 5.01
CA TYR A 145 -7.19 -0.03 4.30
C TYR A 145 -6.93 1.17 5.22
N SER A 146 -5.67 1.59 5.32
CA SER A 146 -5.23 2.76 6.08
C SER A 146 -4.76 3.87 5.13
N HIS A 147 -5.43 5.04 5.17
CA HIS A 147 -5.13 6.17 4.30
C HIS A 147 -3.80 6.86 4.65
N GLY A 148 -3.23 7.65 3.73
CA GLY A 148 -2.04 8.48 3.95
C GLY A 148 -2.24 9.60 4.97
N SER A 149 -1.18 10.30 5.35
CA SER A 149 -1.26 11.44 6.25
C SER A 149 -2.10 12.56 5.65
N GLY A 150 -3.12 13.02 6.37
CA GLY A 150 -4.06 14.02 5.88
C GLY A 150 -4.98 13.51 4.77
N GLY A 151 -5.16 12.18 4.65
CA GLY A 151 -6.09 11.57 3.73
C GLY A 151 -7.51 11.43 4.28
N LEU A 152 -8.30 10.62 3.61
CA LEU A 152 -9.66 10.26 3.97
C LEU A 152 -9.84 8.75 3.77
N ARG A 153 -10.78 8.12 4.49
CA ARG A 153 -11.06 6.70 4.41
C ARG A 153 -11.38 6.19 2.99
N PHE A 154 -11.89 7.07 2.11
CA PHE A 154 -12.25 6.73 0.72
C PHE A 154 -11.24 7.25 -0.32
N ILE A 155 -10.07 7.75 0.09
CA ILE A 155 -9.10 8.40 -0.83
C ILE A 155 -8.56 7.46 -1.93
N HIS A 156 -8.75 6.17 -1.79
CA HIS A 156 -8.36 5.16 -2.76
C HIS A 156 -9.54 4.20 -3.05
N SER A 157 -10.70 4.82 -3.39
CA SER A 157 -11.95 4.09 -3.63
C SER A 157 -11.85 3.12 -4.81
N ASP A 158 -11.11 3.44 -5.87
CA ASP A 158 -10.89 2.51 -6.99
C ASP A 158 -10.28 1.19 -6.53
N TYR A 159 -9.27 1.26 -5.67
CA TYR A 159 -8.59 0.09 -5.11
C TYR A 159 -9.50 -0.73 -4.18
N THR A 160 -10.18 -0.06 -3.24
CA THR A 160 -11.07 -0.74 -2.28
C THR A 160 -12.27 -1.36 -2.96
N GLU A 161 -12.85 -0.68 -3.96
CA GLU A 161 -13.94 -1.20 -4.79
C GLU A 161 -13.49 -2.38 -5.65
N THR A 162 -12.28 -2.32 -6.22
CA THR A 162 -11.74 -3.45 -6.98
C THR A 162 -11.57 -4.67 -6.09
N LEU A 163 -10.97 -4.54 -4.91
CA LEU A 163 -10.85 -5.65 -3.96
C LEU A 163 -12.23 -6.23 -3.60
N ALA A 164 -13.21 -5.37 -3.30
CA ALA A 164 -14.56 -5.83 -2.98
C ALA A 164 -15.22 -6.57 -4.15
N SER A 165 -15.02 -6.12 -5.39
CA SER A 165 -15.52 -6.80 -6.59
C SER A 165 -14.91 -8.19 -6.77
N HIS A 166 -13.71 -8.41 -6.24
CA HIS A 166 -13.01 -9.70 -6.23
C HIS A 166 -13.33 -10.57 -5.00
N GLY A 167 -14.33 -10.19 -4.21
CA GLY A 167 -14.80 -11.01 -3.09
C GLY A 167 -14.01 -10.79 -1.80
N TYR A 168 -13.59 -9.58 -1.52
CA TYR A 168 -13.04 -9.16 -0.23
C TYR A 168 -14.03 -8.22 0.49
N VAL A 169 -14.07 -8.25 1.80
CA VAL A 169 -14.70 -7.20 2.60
C VAL A 169 -13.61 -6.20 2.96
N VAL A 170 -13.72 -4.97 2.47
CA VAL A 170 -12.72 -3.94 2.75
C VAL A 170 -13.26 -2.96 3.78
N VAL A 171 -12.48 -2.65 4.81
CA VAL A 171 -12.83 -1.71 5.87
C VAL A 171 -11.78 -0.61 5.98
N ALA A 172 -12.19 0.65 6.00
CA ALA A 172 -11.28 1.77 6.07
C ALA A 172 -11.74 2.83 7.07
N PRO A 173 -10.97 3.10 8.13
CA PRO A 173 -11.28 4.18 9.07
C PRO A 173 -10.82 5.55 8.58
N ASP A 174 -11.49 6.60 9.04
CA ASP A 174 -10.84 7.90 9.21
C ASP A 174 -9.97 7.86 10.48
N HIS A 175 -8.66 8.05 10.32
CA HIS A 175 -7.74 8.18 11.46
C HIS A 175 -7.87 9.58 12.06
N ALA A 176 -8.74 9.74 13.05
CA ALA A 176 -9.00 11.03 13.70
C ALA A 176 -7.73 11.70 14.21
N GLY A 177 -7.62 13.00 14.05
CA GLY A 177 -6.39 13.78 14.29
C GLY A 177 -5.41 13.76 13.11
N ASN A 178 -5.66 12.94 12.07
CA ASN A 178 -4.79 12.85 10.88
C ASN A 178 -5.57 12.75 9.56
N THR A 179 -6.77 13.32 9.49
CA THR A 179 -7.53 13.41 8.24
C THR A 179 -7.27 14.73 7.50
N ALA A 180 -7.77 14.84 6.28
CA ALA A 180 -7.72 16.08 5.49
C ALA A 180 -8.40 17.25 6.22
N VAL A 181 -9.40 16.97 7.04
CA VAL A 181 -10.14 17.99 7.80
C VAL A 181 -9.24 18.65 8.85
N GLU A 182 -8.58 17.87 9.70
CA GLU A 182 -7.68 18.39 10.73
C GLU A 182 -6.46 19.06 10.09
N ARG A 183 -5.94 18.53 8.99
CA ARG A 183 -4.84 19.14 8.24
C ARG A 183 -5.21 20.54 7.74
N VAL A 184 -6.36 20.68 7.08
CA VAL A 184 -6.85 21.97 6.56
C VAL A 184 -7.15 22.98 7.70
N LEU A 185 -7.66 22.49 8.83
CA LEU A 185 -7.96 23.31 10.00
C LEU A 185 -6.72 23.64 10.85
N GLY A 186 -5.58 23.02 10.58
CA GLY A 186 -4.32 23.22 11.33
C GLY A 186 -4.38 22.67 12.75
N ASN A 187 -5.19 21.65 13.01
CA ASN A 187 -5.36 20.99 14.29
C ASN A 187 -5.08 19.49 14.26
N ALA A 188 -4.28 19.04 13.27
CA ALA A 188 -3.78 17.68 13.23
C ALA A 188 -2.96 17.36 14.48
N ASP A 189 -3.02 16.12 14.93
CA ASP A 189 -2.23 15.63 16.04
C ASP A 189 -0.72 15.67 15.73
N PRO A 190 0.16 15.74 16.74
CA PRO A 190 1.59 15.54 16.55
C PRO A 190 1.93 14.18 15.90
N SER A 191 3.01 14.12 15.13
CA SER A 191 3.36 12.93 14.34
C SER A 191 3.57 11.66 15.19
N ASP A 192 4.15 11.81 16.39
CA ASP A 192 4.33 10.72 17.35
C ASP A 192 3.00 10.20 17.91
N VAL A 193 2.02 11.09 18.15
CA VAL A 193 0.66 10.73 18.56
C VAL A 193 -0.07 10.02 17.43
N ILE A 194 0.09 10.48 16.19
CA ILE A 194 -0.47 9.85 15.00
C ILE A 194 0.11 8.43 14.83
N ALA A 195 1.45 8.31 14.89
CA ALA A 195 2.13 7.03 14.74
C ALA A 195 1.72 6.01 15.82
N TYR A 196 1.49 6.48 17.06
CA TYR A 196 1.00 5.64 18.14
C TYR A 196 -0.44 5.16 17.93
N ASN A 197 -1.32 6.06 17.51
CA ASN A 197 -2.76 5.77 17.47
C ASN A 197 -3.18 4.92 16.26
N ARG A 198 -2.54 5.07 15.11
CA ARG A 198 -3.01 4.42 13.88
C ARG A 198 -3.00 2.88 13.91
N PRO A 199 -1.96 2.19 14.42
CA PRO A 199 -2.03 0.74 14.58
C PRO A 199 -3.16 0.31 15.53
N LEU A 200 -3.41 1.08 16.61
CA LEU A 200 -4.51 0.84 17.54
C LEU A 200 -5.89 1.09 16.90
N ASP A 201 -6.00 2.09 16.00
CA ASP A 201 -7.22 2.31 15.21
C ASP A 201 -7.50 1.10 14.31
N VAL A 202 -6.49 0.53 13.65
CA VAL A 202 -6.63 -0.68 12.82
C VAL A 202 -7.11 -1.86 13.67
N THR A 203 -6.50 -2.11 14.82
CA THR A 203 -6.97 -3.15 15.77
C THR A 203 -8.42 -2.92 16.18
N ALA A 204 -8.80 -1.68 16.52
CA ALA A 204 -10.18 -1.35 16.88
C ALA A 204 -11.16 -1.58 15.71
N VAL A 205 -10.75 -1.29 14.48
CA VAL A 205 -11.56 -1.53 13.27
C VAL A 205 -11.77 -3.04 13.05
N ILE A 206 -10.73 -3.85 13.21
CA ILE A 206 -10.87 -5.32 13.14
C ILE A 206 -11.83 -5.82 14.23
N ASP A 207 -11.65 -5.36 15.48
CA ASP A 207 -12.54 -5.71 16.59
C ASP A 207 -13.99 -5.32 16.30
N GLY A 208 -14.20 -4.09 15.82
CA GLY A 208 -15.52 -3.55 15.51
C GLY A 208 -16.20 -4.28 14.35
N ALA A 209 -15.50 -4.55 13.27
CA ALA A 209 -16.04 -5.30 12.13
C ALA A 209 -16.45 -6.72 12.52
N LEU A 210 -15.63 -7.41 13.32
CA LEU A 210 -15.93 -8.76 13.82
C LEU A 210 -17.02 -8.79 14.89
N ALA A 211 -17.29 -7.68 15.59
CA ALA A 211 -18.35 -7.56 16.58
C ALA A 211 -19.68 -7.05 16.00
N ASP A 212 -19.64 -6.34 14.86
CA ASP A 212 -20.84 -5.82 14.21
C ASP A 212 -21.69 -6.95 13.65
N ARG A 213 -23.00 -6.95 13.98
CA ARG A 213 -23.91 -8.04 13.60
C ARG A 213 -24.22 -8.10 12.11
N SER A 214 -23.99 -7.03 11.38
CA SER A 214 -24.27 -6.94 9.95
C SER A 214 -23.00 -7.20 9.12
N VAL A 215 -21.84 -6.84 9.63
CA VAL A 215 -20.53 -7.02 8.96
C VAL A 215 -19.94 -8.40 9.26
N SER A 216 -19.93 -8.82 10.52
CA SER A 216 -19.31 -10.08 10.97
C SER A 216 -19.75 -11.33 10.17
N PRO A 217 -21.02 -11.49 9.74
CA PRO A 217 -21.40 -12.64 8.93
C PRO A 217 -20.77 -12.65 7.52
N LEU A 218 -20.26 -11.52 7.04
CA LEU A 218 -19.66 -11.39 5.72
C LEU A 218 -18.16 -11.71 5.74
N VAL A 219 -17.53 -11.67 6.92
CA VAL A 219 -16.07 -11.70 7.10
C VAL A 219 -15.58 -13.09 7.49
N ASP A 220 -14.58 -13.59 6.79
CA ASP A 220 -13.74 -14.69 7.26
C ASP A 220 -12.70 -14.14 8.24
N ALA A 221 -12.92 -14.39 9.53
CA ALA A 221 -12.09 -13.89 10.60
C ALA A 221 -10.68 -14.51 10.68
N GLU A 222 -10.44 -15.60 9.93
CA GLU A 222 -9.13 -16.28 9.84
C GLU A 222 -8.33 -15.84 8.61
N SER A 223 -8.79 -14.82 7.88
CA SER A 223 -8.16 -14.34 6.64
C SER A 223 -8.20 -12.81 6.61
N ILE A 224 -7.21 -12.15 7.23
CA ILE A 224 -7.16 -10.69 7.37
C ILE A 224 -5.85 -10.13 6.79
N ALA A 225 -5.98 -9.21 5.84
CA ALA A 225 -4.84 -8.42 5.34
C ALA A 225 -4.95 -6.96 5.77
N VAL A 226 -3.81 -6.29 5.87
CA VAL A 226 -3.73 -4.85 6.05
C VAL A 226 -3.00 -4.23 4.87
N THR A 227 -3.54 -3.14 4.35
CA THR A 227 -2.95 -2.36 3.27
C THR A 227 -3.07 -0.88 3.58
N GLY A 228 -2.23 -0.05 2.96
CA GLY A 228 -2.34 1.38 3.16
C GLY A 228 -1.29 2.16 2.39
N HIS A 229 -1.62 3.40 2.07
CA HIS A 229 -0.80 4.31 1.29
C HIS A 229 0.00 5.26 2.19
N SER A 230 1.28 5.52 1.83
CA SER A 230 2.11 6.52 2.51
C SER A 230 2.25 6.23 4.01
N PHE A 231 1.79 7.11 4.88
CA PHE A 231 1.73 6.86 6.33
C PHE A 231 0.77 5.69 6.68
N GLY A 232 -0.17 5.34 5.81
CA GLY A 232 -0.92 4.08 5.90
C GLY A 232 -0.06 2.85 5.62
N GLY A 233 0.98 2.98 4.78
CA GLY A 233 2.00 1.96 4.59
C GLY A 233 2.87 1.76 5.84
N PHE A 234 3.23 2.84 6.54
CA PHE A 234 3.79 2.72 7.91
C PHE A 234 2.84 1.95 8.83
N THR A 235 1.55 2.34 8.86
CA THR A 235 0.55 1.67 9.71
C THR A 235 0.44 0.18 9.39
N THR A 236 0.54 -0.19 8.10
CA THR A 236 0.54 -1.58 7.62
C THR A 236 1.69 -2.40 8.21
N TYR A 237 2.88 -1.84 8.31
CA TYR A 237 4.00 -2.50 8.97
C TYR A 237 3.88 -2.46 10.50
N ALA A 238 3.48 -1.33 11.07
CA ALA A 238 3.42 -1.12 12.51
C ALA A 238 2.44 -2.08 13.23
N ILE A 239 1.32 -2.43 12.59
CA ILE A 239 0.35 -3.41 13.15
C ILE A 239 0.95 -4.81 13.24
N ALA A 240 1.88 -5.16 12.36
CA ALA A 240 2.53 -6.46 12.31
C ALA A 240 3.82 -6.54 13.14
N ALA A 241 4.54 -5.42 13.28
CA ALA A 241 5.77 -5.34 14.06
C ALA A 241 5.50 -5.08 15.55
N GLY A 242 4.44 -4.32 15.85
CA GLY A 242 4.36 -3.58 17.11
C GLY A 242 5.39 -2.46 17.12
N THR A 243 5.19 -1.41 17.90
CA THR A 243 6.14 -0.31 17.96
C THR A 243 6.30 0.24 19.37
N ASP A 244 7.52 0.65 19.71
CA ASP A 244 7.81 1.48 20.87
C ASP A 244 7.71 2.96 20.48
N ASN A 245 6.81 3.70 21.10
CA ASN A 245 6.53 5.10 20.80
C ASN A 245 6.55 5.91 22.10
N PRO A 246 6.94 7.19 22.11
CA PRO A 246 6.89 8.04 23.32
C PRO A 246 5.52 8.05 24.03
N ASN A 247 4.44 7.78 23.32
CA ASN A 247 3.07 7.73 23.84
C ASN A 247 2.68 6.34 24.39
N GLY A 248 3.48 5.29 24.14
CA GLY A 248 3.28 3.93 24.62
C GLY A 248 3.68 2.88 23.59
N VAL A 249 3.54 1.62 23.98
CA VAL A 249 3.80 0.47 23.09
C VAL A 249 2.52 0.12 22.35
N THR A 250 2.61 -0.04 21.02
CA THR A 250 1.54 -0.63 20.24
C THR A 250 1.81 -2.14 20.08
N PRO A 251 0.87 -3.01 20.44
CA PRO A 251 1.09 -4.44 20.31
C PRO A 251 0.95 -4.89 18.86
N VAL A 252 1.59 -6.01 18.51
CA VAL A 252 1.30 -6.76 17.29
C VAL A 252 -0.16 -7.24 17.34
N ASP A 253 -0.89 -7.13 16.24
CA ASP A 253 -2.18 -7.80 16.09
C ASP A 253 -1.98 -9.17 15.41
N PRO A 254 -2.10 -10.27 16.16
CA PRO A 254 -1.79 -11.60 15.63
C PRO A 254 -2.84 -12.16 14.65
N ARG A 255 -3.90 -11.40 14.36
CA ARG A 255 -4.95 -11.78 13.40
C ARG A 255 -4.59 -11.38 11.97
N VAL A 256 -3.57 -10.52 11.80
CA VAL A 256 -3.13 -10.07 10.48
C VAL A 256 -2.28 -11.15 9.84
N ASP A 257 -2.63 -11.56 8.62
CA ASP A 257 -2.00 -12.66 7.89
C ASP A 257 -1.19 -12.18 6.67
N ALA A 258 -1.44 -10.99 6.16
CA ALA A 258 -0.75 -10.44 4.99
C ALA A 258 -0.69 -8.91 4.98
N LEU A 259 0.33 -8.36 4.32
CA LEU A 259 0.60 -6.93 4.25
C LEU A 259 0.75 -6.45 2.81
N ILE A 260 0.10 -5.32 2.46
CA ILE A 260 0.30 -4.63 1.18
C ILE A 260 0.57 -3.15 1.44
N PRO A 261 1.80 -2.75 1.81
CA PRO A 261 2.17 -1.35 1.91
C PRO A 261 2.32 -0.72 0.52
N LEU A 262 1.61 0.39 0.28
CA LEU A 262 1.63 1.18 -0.95
C LEU A 262 2.42 2.46 -0.69
N ALA A 263 3.50 2.70 -1.45
CA ALA A 263 4.37 3.87 -1.28
C ALA A 263 4.66 4.19 0.21
N PRO A 264 5.18 3.22 0.99
CA PRO A 264 5.18 3.30 2.46
C PRO A 264 6.16 4.34 2.99
N ALA A 265 5.74 5.08 4.01
CA ALA A 265 6.63 5.91 4.82
C ALA A 265 7.28 5.04 5.91
N VAL A 266 8.54 4.70 5.78
CA VAL A 266 9.29 3.84 6.73
C VAL A 266 10.45 4.62 7.37
N GLY A 267 11.12 5.45 6.58
CA GLY A 267 12.35 6.12 6.98
C GLY A 267 13.59 5.28 6.66
N ASP A 268 14.69 5.60 7.29
CA ASP A 268 16.02 5.01 7.03
C ASP A 268 16.39 3.85 7.98
N GLY A 269 15.44 3.35 8.77
CA GLY A 269 15.64 2.25 9.73
C GLY A 269 16.48 2.61 10.96
N GLY A 270 16.99 3.84 11.05
CA GLY A 270 17.74 4.34 12.20
C GLY A 270 16.83 4.79 13.37
N ASP A 271 17.46 5.35 14.42
CA ASP A 271 16.74 5.83 15.62
C ASP A 271 15.76 6.98 15.30
N ASP A 272 15.94 7.68 14.17
CA ASP A 272 15.07 8.76 13.70
C ASP A 272 14.01 8.29 12.68
N GLY A 273 14.04 7.01 12.27
CA GLY A 273 13.06 6.39 11.38
C GLY A 273 11.71 6.16 12.04
N LEU A 274 10.66 6.00 11.24
CA LEU A 274 9.33 5.64 11.75
C LEU A 274 9.29 4.20 12.26
N LEU A 275 10.08 3.30 11.65
CA LEU A 275 10.27 1.91 12.03
C LEU A 275 11.77 1.62 12.08
N SER A 276 12.21 0.97 13.14
CA SER A 276 13.59 0.50 13.24
C SER A 276 13.83 -0.76 12.40
N ASP A 277 15.09 -1.05 12.08
CA ASP A 277 15.47 -2.32 11.46
C ASP A 277 15.00 -3.54 12.28
N ALA A 278 14.96 -3.42 13.61
CA ALA A 278 14.50 -4.48 14.49
C ALA A 278 12.98 -4.69 14.38
N ASP A 279 12.20 -3.62 14.26
CA ASP A 279 10.75 -3.71 14.04
C ASP A 279 10.48 -4.42 12.70
N LEU A 280 11.13 -3.98 11.63
CA LEU A 280 11.00 -4.59 10.31
C LEU A 280 11.45 -6.06 10.30
N ALA A 281 12.57 -6.38 10.95
CA ALA A 281 13.09 -7.75 11.04
C ALA A 281 12.16 -8.71 11.80
N SER A 282 11.26 -8.19 12.63
CA SER A 282 10.25 -9.01 13.35
C SER A 282 9.09 -9.44 12.47
N ILE A 283 8.92 -8.84 11.27
CA ILE A 283 7.81 -9.13 10.36
C ILE A 283 8.17 -10.34 9.50
N GLU A 284 7.44 -11.44 9.68
CA GLU A 284 7.57 -12.68 8.92
C GLU A 284 6.38 -12.92 7.96
N LEU A 285 5.34 -12.06 8.03
CA LEU A 285 4.12 -12.20 7.25
C LEU A 285 4.36 -12.04 5.74
N PRO A 286 3.62 -12.75 4.88
CA PRO A 286 3.58 -12.47 3.45
C PRO A 286 3.40 -10.98 3.19
N THR A 287 4.27 -10.38 2.37
CA THR A 287 4.25 -8.94 2.13
C THR A 287 4.46 -8.63 0.65
N LEU A 288 3.63 -7.71 0.12
CA LEU A 288 3.76 -7.14 -1.22
C LEU A 288 3.93 -5.63 -1.10
N ILE A 289 5.11 -5.10 -1.42
CA ILE A 289 5.35 -3.66 -1.53
C ILE A 289 5.01 -3.21 -2.95
N ILE A 290 4.26 -2.11 -3.09
CA ILE A 290 4.04 -1.44 -4.38
C ILE A 290 4.41 0.04 -4.23
N VAL A 291 5.24 0.57 -5.14
CA VAL A 291 5.74 1.95 -5.08
C VAL A 291 5.99 2.50 -6.48
N GLY A 292 6.03 3.82 -6.61
CA GLY A 292 6.46 4.52 -7.82
C GLY A 292 7.97 4.79 -7.82
N THR A 293 8.63 4.69 -8.98
CA THR A 293 10.07 4.99 -9.06
C THR A 293 10.38 6.47 -8.86
N ASP A 294 9.41 7.34 -9.16
CA ASP A 294 9.55 8.79 -9.13
C ASP A 294 8.90 9.42 -7.89
N ASP A 295 8.50 8.58 -6.90
CA ASP A 295 7.98 9.02 -5.61
C ASP A 295 9.01 9.88 -4.87
N SER A 296 8.74 11.18 -4.74
CA SER A 296 9.62 12.12 -4.05
C SER A 296 9.21 12.38 -2.60
N THR A 297 7.99 11.99 -2.21
CA THR A 297 7.49 12.11 -0.84
C THR A 297 7.98 10.96 0.04
N THR A 298 7.91 9.72 -0.44
CA THR A 298 8.48 8.53 0.21
C THR A 298 9.37 7.80 -0.79
N PRO A 299 10.55 8.36 -1.13
CA PRO A 299 11.43 7.80 -2.14
C PRO A 299 11.74 6.33 -1.89
N VAL A 300 11.95 5.58 -2.97
CA VAL A 300 12.34 4.16 -2.90
C VAL A 300 13.52 3.98 -1.94
N ASP A 301 14.56 4.80 -2.08
CA ASP A 301 15.66 4.90 -1.12
C ASP A 301 15.47 6.20 -0.28
N PRO A 302 15.32 6.12 1.07
CA PRO A 302 15.54 4.92 1.90
C PRO A 302 14.30 4.05 2.18
N ASN A 303 13.07 4.53 1.96
CA ASN A 303 11.87 3.92 2.55
C ASN A 303 11.67 2.43 2.14
N VAL A 304 11.59 2.17 0.84
CA VAL A 304 11.36 0.81 0.33
C VAL A 304 12.60 -0.05 0.47
N GLU A 305 13.80 0.50 0.23
CA GLU A 305 15.06 -0.23 0.38
C GLU A 305 15.26 -0.70 1.82
N THR A 306 14.95 0.14 2.81
CA THR A 306 14.99 -0.24 4.22
C THR A 306 13.98 -1.33 4.53
N ALA A 307 12.72 -1.17 4.14
CA ALA A 307 11.68 -2.18 4.35
C ALA A 307 12.02 -3.49 3.65
N TRP A 308 12.51 -3.42 2.41
CA TRP A 308 12.92 -4.58 1.63
C TRP A 308 14.09 -5.31 2.27
N SER A 309 15.17 -4.62 2.64
CA SER A 309 16.38 -5.25 3.15
C SER A 309 16.26 -5.79 4.57
N SER A 310 15.53 -5.08 5.44
CA SER A 310 15.46 -5.40 6.88
C SER A 310 14.35 -6.38 7.23
N SER A 311 13.25 -6.45 6.47
CA SER A 311 12.13 -7.34 6.77
C SER A 311 12.46 -8.82 6.53
N SER A 312 11.97 -9.67 7.45
CA SER A 312 12.00 -11.15 7.38
C SER A 312 10.78 -11.74 6.66
N ALA A 313 9.94 -10.91 6.07
CA ALA A 313 8.71 -11.32 5.38
C ALA A 313 8.95 -12.48 4.38
N SER A 314 8.02 -13.46 4.37
CA SER A 314 8.11 -14.59 3.44
C SER A 314 6.72 -15.15 3.11
N PRO A 315 6.31 -15.17 1.82
CA PRO A 315 7.02 -14.57 0.68
C PRO A 315 7.08 -13.05 0.78
N HIS A 316 8.09 -12.44 0.17
CA HIS A 316 8.24 -11.01 0.11
C HIS A 316 8.38 -10.57 -1.36
N TYR A 317 7.48 -9.70 -1.80
CA TYR A 317 7.42 -9.19 -3.17
C TYR A 317 7.57 -7.67 -3.18
N ARG A 318 8.19 -7.16 -4.23
CA ARG A 318 8.37 -5.73 -4.47
C ARG A 318 8.02 -5.44 -5.92
N VAL A 319 7.14 -4.48 -6.12
CA VAL A 319 6.69 -3.96 -7.42
C VAL A 319 6.95 -2.48 -7.46
N GLU A 320 7.80 -2.03 -8.39
CA GLU A 320 8.00 -0.62 -8.65
C GLU A 320 7.39 -0.26 -10.00
N LEU A 321 6.54 0.75 -10.02
CA LEU A 321 5.89 1.26 -11.22
C LEU A 321 6.71 2.42 -11.77
N VAL A 322 7.24 2.25 -13.00
CA VAL A 322 8.16 3.21 -13.61
C VAL A 322 7.43 4.51 -13.91
N ALA A 323 7.99 5.64 -13.47
CA ALA A 323 7.43 6.98 -13.60
C ALA A 323 6.06 7.17 -12.89
N ALA A 324 5.70 6.32 -11.94
CA ALA A 324 4.62 6.62 -11.00
C ALA A 324 5.20 7.42 -9.82
N GLU A 325 4.40 8.35 -9.30
CA GLU A 325 4.73 9.22 -8.18
C GLU A 325 3.87 8.88 -6.95
N HIS A 326 4.05 9.63 -5.86
CA HIS A 326 3.44 9.34 -4.57
C HIS A 326 1.91 9.26 -4.60
N GLN A 327 1.25 10.27 -5.17
CA GLN A 327 -0.22 10.33 -5.19
C GLN A 327 -0.84 9.50 -6.31
N SER A 328 -0.04 8.87 -7.17
CA SER A 328 -0.53 7.92 -8.18
C SER A 328 -1.29 6.72 -7.56
N PHE A 329 -1.08 6.47 -6.27
CA PHE A 329 -1.76 5.42 -5.49
C PHE A 329 -2.99 5.94 -4.73
N THR A 330 -3.64 6.98 -5.26
CA THR A 330 -4.88 7.55 -4.71
C THR A 330 -5.82 7.95 -5.85
N ASP A 331 -7.08 8.30 -5.53
CA ASP A 331 -8.05 8.78 -6.51
C ASP A 331 -8.06 10.31 -6.65
N LEU A 332 -7.00 10.99 -6.20
CA LEU A 332 -6.94 12.46 -6.25
C LEU A 332 -7.07 13.01 -7.67
N CYS A 333 -6.52 12.31 -8.68
CA CYS A 333 -6.66 12.74 -10.08
C CYS A 333 -8.11 12.70 -10.55
N ASP A 334 -8.86 11.63 -10.21
CA ASP A 334 -10.28 11.51 -10.56
C ASP A 334 -11.12 12.55 -9.83
N TYR A 335 -10.82 12.79 -8.54
CA TYR A 335 -11.53 13.82 -7.77
C TYR A 335 -11.28 15.20 -8.34
N LEU A 336 -10.05 15.51 -8.75
CA LEU A 336 -9.68 16.76 -9.37
C LEU A 336 -10.45 16.95 -10.68
N ASP A 337 -10.45 15.96 -11.57
CA ASP A 337 -11.13 16.02 -12.87
C ASP A 337 -12.63 16.29 -12.70
N VAL A 338 -13.28 15.63 -11.73
CA VAL A 338 -14.72 15.84 -11.48
C VAL A 338 -15.01 17.20 -10.84
N LEU A 339 -14.17 17.65 -9.90
CA LEU A 339 -14.43 18.87 -9.12
C LEU A 339 -14.09 20.14 -9.86
N VAL A 340 -13.07 20.15 -10.74
CA VAL A 340 -12.68 21.32 -11.53
C VAL A 340 -13.78 21.73 -12.51
N ASP A 341 -14.52 20.78 -13.05
CA ASP A 341 -15.59 21.03 -14.02
C ASP A 341 -16.93 21.40 -13.37
N ARG A 342 -17.03 21.36 -12.04
CA ARG A 342 -18.26 21.66 -11.31
C ARG A 342 -18.35 23.14 -10.93
N GLU A 343 -19.38 23.83 -11.41
CA GLU A 343 -19.63 25.25 -11.08
C GLU A 343 -19.94 25.50 -9.60
N ASP A 344 -20.43 24.48 -8.89
CA ASP A 344 -20.81 24.52 -7.47
C ASP A 344 -19.73 23.99 -6.53
N ALA A 345 -18.59 23.54 -7.05
CA ALA A 345 -17.50 23.04 -6.21
C ALA A 345 -16.93 24.14 -5.30
N THR A 346 -16.64 23.77 -4.07
CA THR A 346 -16.05 24.68 -3.08
C THR A 346 -14.60 25.00 -3.46
N PRO A 347 -14.24 26.27 -3.75
CA PRO A 347 -12.88 26.60 -4.17
C PRO A 347 -11.77 26.06 -3.26
N LEU A 348 -12.00 26.06 -1.95
CA LEU A 348 -11.03 25.51 -0.99
C LEU A 348 -10.75 24.03 -1.25
N VAL A 349 -11.78 23.22 -1.58
CA VAL A 349 -11.59 21.78 -1.85
C VAL A 349 -10.82 21.60 -3.15
N VAL A 350 -11.17 22.33 -4.20
CA VAL A 350 -10.46 22.31 -5.48
C VAL A 350 -8.99 22.71 -5.29
N ASP A 351 -8.73 23.79 -4.53
CA ASP A 351 -7.36 24.24 -4.26
C ASP A 351 -6.54 23.16 -3.50
N VAL A 352 -7.12 22.55 -2.46
CA VAL A 352 -6.46 21.50 -1.64
C VAL A 352 -6.19 20.24 -2.48
N ILE A 353 -7.17 19.78 -3.26
CA ILE A 353 -6.98 18.59 -4.11
C ILE A 353 -5.96 18.88 -5.20
N THR A 354 -6.01 20.07 -5.83
CA THR A 354 -5.01 20.50 -6.83
C THR A 354 -3.60 20.50 -6.25
N GLU A 355 -3.42 21.01 -5.02
CA GLU A 355 -2.12 21.02 -4.36
C GLU A 355 -1.63 19.62 -4.04
N MET A 356 -2.52 18.73 -3.58
CA MET A 356 -2.16 17.33 -3.25
C MET A 356 -1.90 16.48 -4.50
N SER A 357 -2.51 16.79 -5.65
CA SER A 357 -2.41 16.02 -6.88
C SER A 357 -1.16 16.33 -7.73
N VAL A 358 -0.33 17.28 -7.32
CA VAL A 358 0.88 17.70 -8.06
C VAL A 358 1.84 16.53 -8.29
N GLU A 359 1.94 15.63 -7.32
CA GLU A 359 2.82 14.46 -7.37
C GLU A 359 1.99 13.20 -7.71
N GLY A 360 1.74 12.97 -8.99
CA GLY A 360 1.04 11.77 -9.49
C GLY A 360 -0.07 12.01 -10.51
N CYS A 361 -0.40 13.29 -10.82
CA CYS A 361 -1.42 13.61 -11.84
C CYS A 361 -0.83 14.40 -13.03
N SER A 362 0.48 14.40 -13.19
CA SER A 362 1.13 15.07 -14.31
C SER A 362 1.02 14.24 -15.60
N PRO A 363 0.89 14.85 -16.78
CA PRO A 363 0.89 14.11 -18.05
C PRO A 363 2.23 13.45 -18.39
N ASP A 364 3.31 13.80 -17.69
CA ASP A 364 4.64 13.22 -17.86
C ASP A 364 4.83 11.96 -16.99
N ASP A 365 3.92 11.71 -16.03
CA ASP A 365 3.94 10.53 -15.14
C ASP A 365 3.36 9.30 -15.84
N MET A 366 3.51 8.12 -15.20
CA MET A 366 2.76 6.94 -15.64
C MET A 366 1.26 7.27 -15.66
N PRO A 367 0.55 6.99 -16.77
CA PRO A 367 -0.89 7.27 -16.83
C PRO A 367 -1.64 6.64 -15.63
N ILE A 368 -2.47 7.43 -14.93
CA ILE A 368 -3.12 7.02 -13.69
C ILE A 368 -3.92 5.70 -13.83
N GLU A 369 -4.61 5.51 -14.96
CA GLU A 369 -5.32 4.26 -15.26
C GLU A 369 -4.37 3.05 -15.35
N ARG A 370 -3.12 3.27 -15.74
CA ARG A 370 -2.10 2.21 -15.79
C ARG A 370 -1.61 1.88 -14.40
N VAL A 371 -1.38 2.89 -13.55
CA VAL A 371 -1.00 2.70 -12.14
C VAL A 371 -2.09 1.91 -11.41
N LYS A 372 -3.36 2.33 -11.52
CA LYS A 372 -4.51 1.64 -10.93
C LYS A 372 -4.59 0.18 -11.40
N THR A 373 -4.52 -0.04 -12.71
CA THR A 373 -4.56 -1.38 -13.30
C THR A 373 -3.47 -2.28 -12.73
N LEU A 374 -2.22 -1.81 -12.68
CA LEU A 374 -1.09 -2.60 -12.18
C LEU A 374 -1.20 -2.84 -10.67
N THR A 375 -1.47 -1.80 -9.89
CA THR A 375 -1.66 -1.90 -8.44
C THR A 375 -2.73 -2.93 -8.09
N ASN A 376 -3.91 -2.80 -8.70
CA ASN A 376 -5.03 -3.72 -8.50
C ASN A 376 -4.67 -5.16 -8.93
N THR A 377 -3.98 -5.31 -10.07
CA THR A 377 -3.59 -6.63 -10.60
C THR A 377 -2.63 -7.36 -9.67
N PHE A 378 -1.58 -6.68 -9.19
CA PHE A 378 -0.64 -7.30 -8.27
C PHE A 378 -1.25 -7.55 -6.89
N ALA A 379 -2.05 -6.61 -6.36
CA ALA A 379 -2.71 -6.76 -5.07
C ALA A 379 -3.71 -7.92 -5.05
N VAL A 380 -4.58 -8.03 -6.07
CA VAL A 380 -5.52 -9.15 -6.19
C VAL A 380 -4.77 -10.47 -6.35
N SER A 381 -3.76 -10.53 -7.24
CA SER A 381 -2.95 -11.74 -7.43
C SER A 381 -2.27 -12.19 -6.12
N PHE A 382 -1.73 -11.25 -5.35
CA PHE A 382 -1.12 -11.53 -4.05
C PHE A 382 -2.13 -12.08 -3.05
N LEU A 383 -3.27 -11.40 -2.86
CA LEU A 383 -4.32 -11.83 -1.93
C LEU A 383 -4.92 -13.19 -2.32
N GLU A 384 -5.13 -13.44 -3.63
CA GLU A 384 -5.54 -14.75 -4.13
C GLU A 384 -4.52 -15.84 -3.78
N SER A 385 -3.22 -15.54 -3.89
CA SER A 385 -2.16 -16.50 -3.55
C SER A 385 -2.09 -16.79 -2.05
N VAL A 386 -2.32 -15.80 -1.20
CA VAL A 386 -2.28 -15.96 0.26
C VAL A 386 -3.53 -16.66 0.79
N PHE A 387 -4.72 -16.22 0.38
CA PHE A 387 -5.96 -16.66 1.01
C PHE A 387 -6.71 -17.75 0.26
N ARG A 388 -6.48 -17.92 -1.05
CA ARG A 388 -7.29 -18.83 -1.89
C ARG A 388 -6.48 -19.84 -2.68
N GLY A 389 -5.16 -19.89 -2.47
CA GLY A 389 -4.27 -20.82 -3.18
C GLY A 389 -4.13 -20.53 -4.66
N GLY A 390 -4.39 -19.30 -5.07
CA GLY A 390 -4.08 -18.78 -6.40
C GLY A 390 -2.57 -18.69 -6.62
N GLU A 391 -2.18 -18.29 -7.83
CA GLU A 391 -0.78 -18.16 -8.21
C GLU A 391 -0.40 -16.67 -8.24
N MET A 392 0.64 -16.27 -7.50
CA MET A 392 1.16 -14.90 -7.56
C MET A 392 1.81 -14.63 -8.92
N ILE A 393 1.54 -13.44 -9.46
CA ILE A 393 2.24 -12.93 -10.65
C ILE A 393 3.70 -12.65 -10.28
N THR A 394 4.61 -13.37 -10.95
CA THR A 394 6.06 -13.23 -10.75
C THR A 394 6.79 -13.32 -12.09
N GLY A 395 8.08 -12.94 -12.13
CA GLY A 395 8.91 -13.17 -13.32
C GLY A 395 9.12 -14.64 -13.69
N GLN A 396 8.69 -15.59 -12.84
CA GLN A 396 8.71 -17.04 -13.13
C GLN A 396 7.40 -17.53 -13.74
N THR A 397 6.29 -16.84 -13.47
CA THR A 397 4.95 -17.22 -13.95
C THR A 397 4.49 -16.39 -15.14
N ASN A 398 4.96 -15.14 -15.25
CA ASN A 398 4.52 -14.18 -16.27
C ASN A 398 5.69 -13.38 -16.85
N VAL A 399 5.48 -12.83 -18.05
CA VAL A 399 6.33 -11.77 -18.59
C VAL A 399 6.00 -10.47 -17.88
N ILE A 400 6.95 -9.95 -17.10
CA ILE A 400 6.80 -8.65 -16.44
C ILE A 400 6.94 -7.54 -17.49
N PRO A 401 6.02 -6.56 -17.56
CA PRO A 401 6.10 -5.45 -18.52
C PRO A 401 7.31 -4.54 -18.25
N ASP A 402 7.78 -3.84 -19.28
CA ASP A 402 8.96 -2.95 -19.18
C ASP A 402 8.73 -1.73 -18.26
N ASP A 403 7.47 -1.39 -17.97
CA ASP A 403 7.06 -0.33 -17.04
C ASP A 403 6.89 -0.80 -15.59
N VAL A 404 7.35 -2.04 -15.29
CA VAL A 404 7.33 -2.64 -13.95
C VAL A 404 8.69 -3.24 -13.61
N ILE A 405 9.25 -2.89 -12.45
CA ILE A 405 10.37 -3.59 -11.83
C ILE A 405 9.79 -4.53 -10.78
N PHE A 406 10.17 -5.80 -10.81
CA PHE A 406 9.63 -6.83 -9.93
C PHE A 406 10.75 -7.63 -9.27
N ASP A 407 10.73 -7.68 -7.95
CA ASP A 407 11.62 -8.48 -7.12
C ASP A 407 10.83 -9.43 -6.21
N ALA A 408 11.45 -10.58 -5.85
CA ALA A 408 10.89 -11.58 -4.95
C ALA A 408 11.98 -12.25 -4.10
N LYS A 409 11.69 -12.51 -2.82
CA LYS A 409 12.56 -13.27 -1.91
C LYS A 409 11.76 -14.06 -0.87
#